data_899dff48590623e14b7fc137400adb64
#
_entry.id   899dff48590623e14b7fc137400adb64
#
_cell.length_a   1.000
_cell.length_b   1.000
_cell.length_c   1.000
_cell.angle_alpha   90.00
_cell.angle_beta   90.00
_cell.angle_gamma   90.00
#
_symmetry.space_group_name_H-M   'P 1'
#
loop_
_entity.id
_entity.type
_entity.pdbx_description
1 polymer ?
#
loop_
_entity_poly.entity_id
_entity_poly.type
_entity_poly.pdbx_seq_one_letter_code
_entity_poly.pdbx_strand_id
1 'polypeptide(L)'
;MRALFANKKLAYSTSLITAVWAFIGLAYPLYNAFLPYIQATRGAKFGDGSTYLTYRNSLIIAVLGVPGALIGGLLVQLPKFGRRGTLAASTTLTGVFLYASTTAVTSEALLGWNCAFNFFGNVLYAVLYAYTPEIFATKDRGTGNAIAATANRIFGIMAVSSLHVPPLNV
;
A
#
# COMPACT_ATOMS: atom_id res chain seq x y z
N MET A 1 -9.07 -7.30 -24.99
CA MET A 1 -7.84 -7.95 -24.51
C MET A 1 -6.73 -8.01 -25.57
N ARG A 2 -6.97 -8.47 -26.80
CA ARG A 2 -5.92 -8.50 -27.86
C ARG A 2 -5.25 -7.14 -28.12
N ALA A 3 -5.97 -6.04 -28.01
CA ALA A 3 -5.44 -4.69 -28.22
C ALA A 3 -4.36 -4.28 -27.19
N LEU A 4 -4.47 -4.70 -25.94
CA LEU A 4 -3.52 -4.39 -24.87
C LEU A 4 -2.15 -5.09 -25.04
N PHE A 5 -2.13 -6.17 -25.84
CA PHE A 5 -0.93 -6.97 -26.13
C PHE A 5 -0.52 -6.88 -27.61
N ALA A 6 -1.14 -6.01 -28.38
CA ALA A 6 -0.90 -5.90 -29.83
C ALA A 6 0.51 -5.39 -30.17
N ASN A 7 1.12 -4.58 -29.30
CA ASN A 7 2.45 -4.05 -29.49
C ASN A 7 3.35 -4.44 -28.32
N LYS A 8 4.61 -4.87 -28.59
CA LYS A 8 5.59 -5.29 -27.55
C LYS A 8 5.76 -4.25 -26.44
N LYS A 9 5.80 -2.95 -26.78
CA LYS A 9 5.91 -1.88 -25.79
C LYS A 9 4.67 -1.80 -24.89
N LEU A 10 3.48 -1.92 -25.48
CA LEU A 10 2.23 -1.85 -24.75
C LEU A 10 2.04 -3.09 -23.87
N ALA A 11 2.36 -4.27 -24.37
CA ALA A 11 2.34 -5.52 -23.63
C ALA A 11 3.27 -5.47 -22.40
N TYR A 12 4.49 -4.95 -22.57
CA TYR A 12 5.44 -4.78 -21.48
C TYR A 12 4.92 -3.81 -20.40
N SER A 13 4.38 -2.64 -20.81
CA SER A 13 3.80 -1.68 -19.88
C SER A 13 2.59 -2.24 -19.14
N THR A 14 1.71 -2.98 -19.85
CA THR A 14 0.54 -3.64 -19.24
C THR A 14 0.96 -4.69 -18.23
N SER A 15 1.95 -5.53 -18.57
CA SER A 15 2.45 -6.57 -17.65
C SER A 15 3.10 -5.96 -16.41
N LEU A 16 3.90 -4.88 -16.58
CA LEU A 16 4.53 -4.19 -15.45
C LEU A 16 3.50 -3.57 -14.50
N ILE A 17 2.52 -2.84 -15.04
CA ILE A 17 1.52 -2.20 -14.18
C ILE A 17 0.65 -3.24 -13.46
N THR A 18 0.30 -4.33 -14.14
CA THR A 18 -0.45 -5.44 -13.55
C THR A 18 0.36 -6.12 -12.44
N ALA A 19 1.67 -6.32 -12.65
CA ALA A 19 2.56 -6.86 -11.62
C ALA A 19 2.67 -5.94 -10.40
N VAL A 20 2.81 -4.61 -10.61
CA VAL A 20 2.83 -3.64 -9.52
C VAL A 20 1.53 -3.72 -8.70
N TRP A 21 0.36 -3.75 -9.35
CA TRP A 21 -0.92 -3.91 -8.69
C TRP A 21 -1.05 -5.24 -7.94
N ALA A 22 -0.53 -6.33 -8.50
CA ALA A 22 -0.50 -7.63 -7.85
C ALA A 22 0.36 -7.63 -6.58
N PHE A 23 1.58 -7.07 -6.64
CA PHE A 23 2.47 -6.97 -5.47
C PHE A 23 1.90 -6.08 -4.37
N ILE A 24 1.28 -4.95 -4.74
CA ILE A 24 0.62 -4.08 -3.76
C ILE A 24 -0.60 -4.79 -3.15
N GLY A 25 -1.38 -5.49 -3.99
CA GLY A 25 -2.51 -6.30 -3.53
C GLY A 25 -2.11 -7.42 -2.58
N LEU A 26 -0.90 -7.96 -2.72
CA LEU A 26 -0.35 -8.94 -1.79
C LEU A 26 0.14 -8.28 -0.50
N ALA A 27 0.98 -7.25 -0.62
CA ALA A 27 1.71 -6.67 0.51
C ALA A 27 0.80 -5.87 1.45
N TYR A 28 -0.10 -5.06 0.92
CA TYR A 28 -0.89 -4.12 1.72
C TYR A 28 -1.96 -4.81 2.59
N PRO A 29 -2.79 -5.74 2.08
CA PRO A 29 -3.71 -6.49 2.93
C PRO A 29 -2.99 -7.37 3.96
N LEU A 30 -1.86 -7.99 3.57
CA LEU A 30 -1.04 -8.78 4.46
C LEU A 30 -0.56 -7.95 5.67
N TYR A 31 0.01 -6.78 5.40
CA TYR A 31 0.46 -5.87 6.44
C TYR A 31 -0.69 -5.41 7.34
N ASN A 32 -1.82 -4.98 6.76
CA ASN A 32 -2.97 -4.50 7.53
C ASN A 32 -3.62 -5.60 8.39
N ALA A 33 -3.63 -6.83 7.92
CA ALA A 33 -4.13 -7.97 8.70
C ALA A 33 -3.24 -8.28 9.91
N PHE A 34 -1.92 -8.13 9.76
CA PHE A 34 -0.98 -8.36 10.86
C PHE A 34 -0.78 -7.14 11.77
N LEU A 35 -1.11 -5.95 11.32
CA LEU A 35 -0.86 -4.72 12.07
C LEU A 35 -1.45 -4.74 13.49
N PRO A 36 -2.73 -5.11 13.72
CA PRO A 36 -3.29 -5.19 15.07
C PRO A 36 -2.57 -6.24 15.95
N TYR A 37 -2.20 -7.36 15.35
CA TYR A 37 -1.45 -8.42 16.04
C TYR A 37 -0.06 -7.95 16.45
N ILE A 38 0.66 -7.27 15.58
CA ILE A 38 1.98 -6.68 15.88
C ILE A 38 1.86 -5.62 16.97
N GLN A 39 0.83 -4.78 16.91
CA GLN A 39 0.59 -3.76 17.92
C GLN A 39 0.25 -4.37 19.28
N ALA A 40 -0.59 -5.40 19.32
CA ALA A 40 -0.95 -6.08 20.56
C ALA A 40 0.25 -6.82 21.17
N THR A 41 0.99 -7.59 20.38
CA THR A 41 2.12 -8.39 20.88
C THR A 41 3.32 -7.54 21.29
N ARG A 42 3.62 -6.48 20.54
CA ARG A 42 4.68 -5.53 20.90
C ARG A 42 4.23 -4.57 22.00
N GLY A 43 2.98 -4.11 21.97
CA GLY A 43 2.40 -3.31 23.04
C GLY A 43 2.43 -4.02 24.39
N ALA A 44 2.11 -5.31 24.43
CA ALA A 44 2.22 -6.13 25.64
C ALA A 44 3.66 -6.19 26.19
N LYS A 45 4.67 -6.26 25.30
CA LYS A 45 6.09 -6.21 25.68
C LYS A 45 6.52 -4.84 26.21
N PHE A 46 5.87 -3.77 25.78
CA PHE A 46 6.13 -2.40 26.24
C PHE A 46 5.26 -1.97 27.43
N GLY A 47 4.41 -2.86 27.95
CA GLY A 47 3.50 -2.57 29.07
C GLY A 47 2.16 -1.95 28.68
N ASP A 48 1.91 -1.72 27.38
CA ASP A 48 0.72 -1.04 26.84
C ASP A 48 -0.20 -1.98 26.04
N GLY A 49 -0.33 -3.24 26.42
CA GLY A 49 -1.09 -4.27 25.71
C GLY A 49 -2.62 -4.12 25.73
N SER A 50 -3.15 -2.94 26.06
CA SER A 50 -4.58 -2.68 26.09
C SER A 50 -5.20 -2.71 24.69
N THR A 51 -6.32 -3.44 24.55
CA THR A 51 -7.13 -3.49 23.32
C THR A 51 -7.57 -2.08 22.88
N TYR A 52 -7.91 -1.22 23.83
CA TYR A 52 -8.27 0.16 23.56
C TYR A 52 -7.13 0.95 22.86
N LEU A 53 -5.91 0.81 23.35
CA LEU A 53 -4.72 1.45 22.76
C LEU A 53 -4.45 0.95 21.33
N THR A 54 -4.63 -0.34 21.08
CA THR A 54 -4.48 -0.93 19.75
C THR A 54 -5.46 -0.33 18.74
N TYR A 55 -6.74 -0.21 19.11
CA TYR A 55 -7.75 0.39 18.24
C TYR A 55 -7.55 1.90 18.07
N ARG A 56 -7.20 2.62 19.13
CA ARG A 56 -6.87 4.05 19.08
C ARG A 56 -5.71 4.30 18.11
N ASN A 57 -4.63 3.52 18.23
CA ASN A 57 -3.46 3.66 17.38
C ASN A 57 -3.78 3.34 15.91
N SER A 58 -4.59 2.33 15.66
CA SER A 58 -5.07 1.98 14.32
C SER A 58 -5.90 3.12 13.69
N LEU A 59 -6.75 3.78 14.50
CA LEU A 59 -7.52 4.94 14.07
C LEU A 59 -6.61 6.13 13.70
N ILE A 60 -5.61 6.42 14.54
CA ILE A 60 -4.65 7.50 14.29
C ILE A 60 -3.90 7.26 12.97
N ILE A 61 -3.42 6.03 12.76
CA ILE A 61 -2.73 5.63 11.53
C ILE A 61 -3.63 5.84 10.31
N ALA A 62 -4.90 5.44 10.38
CA ALA A 62 -5.86 5.59 9.29
C ALA A 62 -6.14 7.07 8.96
N VAL A 63 -6.37 7.90 9.99
CA VAL A 63 -6.65 9.34 9.81
C VAL A 63 -5.44 10.06 9.20
N LEU A 64 -4.22 9.76 9.66
CA LEU A 64 -2.99 10.35 9.11
C LEU A 64 -2.68 9.90 7.68
N GLY A 65 -3.28 8.81 7.21
CA GLY A 65 -3.19 8.40 5.81
C GLY A 65 -3.92 9.33 4.84
N VAL A 66 -5.00 10.00 5.28
CA VAL A 66 -5.84 10.84 4.41
C VAL A 66 -5.05 12.02 3.80
N PRO A 67 -4.31 12.85 4.58
CA PRO A 67 -3.49 13.91 4.00
C PRO A 67 -2.41 13.36 3.05
N GLY A 68 -1.92 12.14 3.25
CA GLY A 68 -1.02 11.49 2.32
C GLY A 68 -1.60 11.35 0.90
N ALA A 69 -2.85 10.94 0.78
CA ALA A 69 -3.53 10.83 -0.51
C ALA A 69 -3.68 12.20 -1.21
N LEU A 70 -4.01 13.25 -0.46
CA LEU A 70 -4.12 14.62 -0.99
C LEU A 70 -2.78 15.14 -1.48
N ILE A 71 -1.72 14.96 -0.69
CA ILE A 71 -0.36 15.36 -1.07
C ILE A 71 0.13 14.54 -2.28
N GLY A 72 -0.21 13.26 -2.36
CA GLY A 72 0.07 12.43 -3.52
C GLY A 72 -0.52 13.00 -4.80
N GLY A 73 -1.77 13.45 -4.77
CA GLY A 73 -2.43 14.12 -5.88
C GLY A 73 -1.75 15.44 -6.30
N LEU A 74 -1.25 16.22 -5.34
CA LEU A 74 -0.50 17.45 -5.60
C LEU A 74 0.90 17.17 -6.16
N LEU A 75 1.62 16.19 -5.62
CA LEU A 75 2.97 15.83 -6.05
C LEU A 75 3.02 15.35 -7.50
N VAL A 76 1.97 14.69 -7.98
CA VAL A 76 1.85 14.26 -9.38
C VAL A 76 1.87 15.44 -10.35
N GLN A 77 1.38 16.62 -9.93
CA GLN A 77 1.31 17.82 -10.75
C GLN A 77 2.63 18.59 -10.83
N LEU A 78 3.61 18.27 -9.97
CA LEU A 78 4.88 18.98 -9.95
C LEU A 78 5.75 18.62 -11.17
N PRO A 79 6.20 19.61 -11.97
CA PRO A 79 6.92 19.36 -13.22
C PRO A 79 8.30 18.72 -13.03
N LYS A 80 8.93 18.90 -11.84
CA LYS A 80 10.27 18.37 -11.55
C LYS A 80 10.25 16.89 -11.10
N PHE A 81 9.25 16.49 -10.35
CA PHE A 81 9.13 15.12 -9.83
C PHE A 81 8.33 14.22 -10.79
N GLY A 82 7.24 14.73 -11.31
CA GLY A 82 6.34 14.01 -12.19
C GLY A 82 5.81 12.71 -11.56
N ARG A 83 5.07 11.96 -12.33
CA ARG A 83 4.41 10.70 -11.88
C ARG A 83 5.41 9.61 -11.52
N ARG A 84 6.47 9.44 -12.34
CA ARG A 84 7.49 8.40 -12.14
C ARG A 84 8.36 8.68 -10.91
N GLY A 85 8.78 9.92 -10.73
CA GLY A 85 9.57 10.32 -9.57
C GLY A 85 8.81 10.19 -8.27
N THR A 86 7.54 10.63 -8.23
CA THR A 86 6.69 10.49 -7.04
C THR A 86 6.42 9.03 -6.71
N LEU A 87 6.16 8.19 -7.73
CA LEU A 87 5.96 6.75 -7.53
C LEU A 87 7.22 6.10 -6.94
N ALA A 88 8.39 6.35 -7.52
CA ALA A 88 9.65 5.79 -7.04
C ALA A 88 9.98 6.26 -5.63
N ALA A 89 9.86 7.56 -5.35
CA ALA A 89 10.13 8.12 -4.04
C ALA A 89 9.17 7.58 -2.96
N SER A 90 7.87 7.57 -3.25
CA SER A 90 6.87 7.05 -2.29
C SER A 90 7.05 5.56 -2.02
N THR A 91 7.35 4.75 -3.05
CA THR A 91 7.63 3.31 -2.87
C THR A 91 8.85 3.09 -2.00
N THR A 92 9.95 3.81 -2.27
CA THR A 92 11.19 3.69 -1.49
C THR A 92 10.96 4.11 -0.04
N LEU A 93 10.29 5.25 0.19
CA LEU A 93 9.99 5.73 1.55
C LEU A 93 9.06 4.77 2.29
N THR A 94 8.04 4.23 1.63
CA THR A 94 7.16 3.22 2.22
C THR A 94 7.96 2.00 2.66
N GLY A 95 8.89 1.50 1.83
CA GLY A 95 9.76 0.38 2.19
C GLY A 95 10.70 0.70 3.36
N VAL A 96 11.31 1.88 3.36
CA VAL A 96 12.19 2.33 4.46
C VAL A 96 11.42 2.42 5.78
N PHE A 97 10.23 3.03 5.80
CA PHE A 97 9.43 3.16 7.01
C PHE A 97 8.85 1.82 7.49
N LEU A 98 8.54 0.91 6.56
CA LEU A 98 8.18 -0.45 6.92
C LEU A 98 9.33 -1.17 7.62
N TYR A 99 10.55 -1.06 7.08
CA TYR A 99 11.73 -1.62 7.72
C TYR A 99 12.01 -0.95 9.07
N ALA A 100 11.94 0.37 9.16
CA ALA A 100 12.11 1.11 10.41
C ALA A 100 11.08 0.70 11.49
N SER A 101 9.86 0.34 11.10
CA SER A 101 8.85 -0.15 12.05
C SER A 101 9.26 -1.46 12.73
N THR A 102 10.11 -2.26 12.08
CA THR A 102 10.62 -3.52 12.67
C THR A 102 11.67 -3.28 13.75
N THR A 103 12.37 -2.15 13.69
CA THR A 103 13.43 -1.77 14.65
C THR A 103 12.90 -0.94 15.83
N ALA A 104 11.60 -0.67 15.89
CA ALA A 104 10.99 0.11 16.97
C ALA A 104 11.19 -0.56 18.34
N VAL A 105 11.70 0.21 19.30
CA VAL A 105 11.98 -0.23 20.68
C VAL A 105 10.87 0.23 21.64
N THR A 106 10.10 1.26 21.27
CA THR A 106 9.02 1.82 22.10
C THR A 106 7.69 1.79 21.36
N SER A 107 6.58 1.77 22.11
CA SER A 107 5.22 1.79 21.55
C SER A 107 4.96 3.07 20.73
N GLU A 108 5.45 4.21 21.19
CA GLU A 108 5.32 5.49 20.48
C GLU A 108 6.11 5.51 19.18
N ALA A 109 7.33 4.99 19.20
CA ALA A 109 8.14 4.87 17.98
C ALA A 109 7.49 3.94 16.97
N LEU A 110 6.93 2.81 17.41
CA LEU A 110 6.19 1.89 16.55
C LEU A 110 4.98 2.59 15.90
N LEU A 111 4.22 3.36 16.68
CA LEU A 111 3.10 4.16 16.16
C LEU A 111 3.57 5.18 15.12
N GLY A 112 4.64 5.93 15.43
CA GLY A 112 5.20 6.94 14.52
C GLY A 112 5.64 6.35 13.18
N TRP A 113 6.37 5.24 13.18
CA TRP A 113 6.81 4.56 11.96
C TRP A 113 5.64 4.00 11.14
N ASN A 114 4.61 3.47 11.80
CA ASN A 114 3.41 2.98 11.14
C ASN A 114 2.58 4.12 10.53
N CYS A 115 2.52 5.28 11.18
CA CYS A 115 1.89 6.48 10.64
C CYS A 115 2.61 6.96 9.36
N ALA A 116 3.94 7.02 9.40
CA ALA A 116 4.75 7.38 8.23
C ALA A 116 4.58 6.38 7.08
N PHE A 117 4.64 5.09 7.38
CA PHE A 117 4.38 4.02 6.41
C PHE A 117 3.02 4.18 5.74
N ASN A 118 1.96 4.37 6.51
CA ASN A 118 0.60 4.52 5.96
C ASN A 118 0.45 5.81 5.16
N PHE A 119 1.05 6.91 5.62
CA PHE A 119 1.06 8.18 4.90
C PHE A 119 1.68 8.04 3.51
N PHE A 120 2.91 7.52 3.40
CA PHE A 120 3.59 7.33 2.11
C PHE A 120 2.94 6.22 1.28
N GLY A 121 2.36 5.21 1.90
CA GLY A 121 1.54 4.21 1.24
C GLY A 121 0.32 4.82 0.55
N ASN A 122 -0.37 5.76 1.19
CA ASN A 122 -1.49 6.48 0.57
C ASN A 122 -1.04 7.42 -0.55
N VAL A 123 0.13 8.07 -0.43
CA VAL A 123 0.76 8.82 -1.55
C VAL A 123 0.98 7.88 -2.74
N LEU A 124 1.58 6.72 -2.51
CA LEU A 124 1.84 5.71 -3.53
C LEU A 124 0.55 5.27 -4.25
N TYR A 125 -0.50 4.95 -3.48
CA TYR A 125 -1.79 4.56 -4.03
C TYR A 125 -2.42 5.67 -4.86
N ALA A 126 -2.44 6.91 -4.38
CA ALA A 126 -3.00 8.06 -5.10
C ALA A 126 -2.31 8.23 -6.48
N VAL A 127 -0.99 8.16 -6.51
CA VAL A 127 -0.21 8.25 -7.75
C VAL A 127 -0.50 7.08 -8.68
N LEU A 128 -0.57 5.86 -8.14
CA LEU A 128 -0.79 4.66 -8.94
C LEU A 128 -2.19 4.65 -9.59
N TYR A 129 -3.23 5.06 -8.84
CA TYR A 129 -4.57 5.22 -9.37
C TYR A 129 -4.68 6.29 -10.46
N ALA A 130 -3.91 7.38 -10.34
CA ALA A 130 -3.86 8.41 -11.37
C ALA A 130 -3.08 7.92 -12.61
N TYR A 131 -1.97 7.22 -12.42
CA TYR A 131 -1.07 6.80 -13.49
C TYR A 131 -1.60 5.62 -14.29
N THR A 132 -2.29 4.67 -13.65
CA THR A 132 -2.77 3.44 -14.31
C THR A 132 -3.64 3.72 -15.53
N PRO A 133 -4.69 4.58 -15.48
CA PRO A 133 -5.52 4.87 -16.64
C PRO A 133 -4.81 5.65 -17.75
N GLU A 134 -3.71 6.31 -17.45
CA GLU A 134 -2.98 7.12 -18.44
C GLU A 134 -2.04 6.28 -19.32
N ILE A 135 -1.62 5.11 -18.84
CA ILE A 135 -0.79 4.18 -19.61
C ILE A 135 -1.59 3.58 -20.77
N PHE A 136 -2.90 3.41 -20.60
CA PHE A 136 -3.76 2.78 -21.57
C PHE A 136 -4.36 3.80 -22.56
N ALA A 137 -4.44 3.40 -23.83
CA ALA A 137 -5.16 4.17 -24.84
C ALA A 137 -6.62 4.36 -24.41
N THR A 138 -7.24 5.47 -24.77
CA THR A 138 -8.60 5.85 -24.35
C THR A 138 -9.63 4.75 -24.60
N LYS A 139 -9.48 4.03 -25.71
CA LYS A 139 -10.34 2.93 -26.13
C LYS A 139 -10.25 1.71 -25.21
N ASP A 140 -9.06 1.43 -24.65
CA ASP A 140 -8.78 0.21 -23.89
C ASP A 140 -8.59 0.49 -22.39
N ARG A 141 -8.74 1.75 -21.97
CA ARG A 141 -8.50 2.22 -20.59
C ARG A 141 -9.34 1.45 -19.54
N GLY A 142 -10.62 1.23 -19.84
CA GLY A 142 -11.51 0.47 -18.95
C GLY A 142 -11.06 -0.97 -18.76
N THR A 143 -10.69 -1.64 -19.85
CA THR A 143 -10.23 -3.05 -19.81
C THR A 143 -8.87 -3.15 -19.10
N GLY A 144 -7.94 -2.22 -19.34
CA GLY A 144 -6.65 -2.19 -18.67
C GLY A 144 -6.78 -1.98 -17.16
N ASN A 145 -7.61 -1.02 -16.73
CA ASN A 145 -7.92 -0.81 -15.33
C ASN A 145 -8.58 -2.03 -14.68
N ALA A 146 -9.51 -2.69 -15.37
CA ALA A 146 -10.17 -3.88 -14.86
C ALA A 146 -9.18 -5.02 -14.62
N ILE A 147 -8.23 -5.25 -15.53
CA ILE A 147 -7.20 -6.29 -15.39
C ILE A 147 -6.31 -5.98 -14.17
N ALA A 148 -5.85 -4.74 -14.04
CA ALA A 148 -5.01 -4.32 -12.92
C ALA A 148 -5.75 -4.46 -11.57
N ALA A 149 -7.00 -4.01 -11.50
CA ALA A 149 -7.83 -4.13 -10.30
C ALA A 149 -8.15 -5.60 -9.95
N THR A 150 -8.37 -6.45 -10.95
CA THR A 150 -8.60 -7.88 -10.75
C THR A 150 -7.35 -8.56 -10.21
N ALA A 151 -6.17 -8.27 -10.76
CA ALA A 151 -4.91 -8.78 -10.24
C ALA A 151 -4.70 -8.39 -8.77
N ASN A 152 -4.91 -7.12 -8.42
CA ASN A 152 -4.83 -6.66 -7.04
C ASN A 152 -5.75 -7.47 -6.10
N ARG A 153 -7.00 -7.68 -6.49
CA ARG A 153 -7.98 -8.43 -5.66
C ARG A 153 -7.64 -9.91 -5.52
N ILE A 154 -7.22 -10.56 -6.60
CA ILE A 154 -6.82 -11.98 -6.56
C ILE A 154 -5.64 -12.16 -5.60
N PHE A 155 -4.59 -11.34 -5.74
CA PHE A 155 -3.43 -11.42 -4.88
C PHE A 155 -3.74 -11.01 -3.44
N GLY A 156 -4.69 -10.08 -3.22
CA GLY A 156 -5.19 -9.73 -1.89
C GLY A 156 -5.92 -10.88 -1.20
N ILE A 157 -6.77 -11.61 -1.93
CA ILE A 157 -7.43 -12.81 -1.39
C ILE A 157 -6.40 -13.90 -1.08
N MET A 158 -5.44 -14.12 -1.97
CA MET A 158 -4.35 -15.09 -1.73
C MET A 158 -3.53 -14.71 -0.51
N ALA A 159 -3.23 -13.43 -0.31
CA ALA A 159 -2.50 -12.94 0.85
C ALA A 159 -3.22 -13.27 2.16
N VAL A 160 -4.51 -12.99 2.23
CA VAL A 160 -5.33 -13.22 3.44
C VAL A 160 -5.61 -14.70 3.66
N SER A 161 -5.89 -15.48 2.60
CA SER A 161 -6.16 -16.91 2.71
C SER A 161 -4.94 -17.73 3.12
N SER A 162 -3.74 -17.25 2.81
CA SER A 162 -2.49 -17.88 3.24
C SER A 162 -2.19 -17.66 4.74
N LEU A 163 -2.94 -16.75 5.38
CA LEU A 163 -2.81 -16.45 6.78
C LEU A 163 -3.63 -17.43 7.63
N HIS A 164 -3.00 -18.52 8.06
CA HIS A 164 -3.50 -19.30 9.17
C HIS A 164 -3.17 -18.57 10.48
N VAL A 165 -3.94 -17.52 10.81
CA VAL A 165 -3.80 -16.84 12.10
C VAL A 165 -4.35 -17.77 13.15
N PRO A 166 -3.52 -18.30 14.10
CA PRO A 166 -4.05 -19.05 15.21
C PRO A 166 -5.01 -18.15 16.00
N PRO A 167 -6.15 -18.69 16.51
CA PRO A 167 -7.08 -17.89 17.28
C PRO A 167 -6.33 -17.27 18.46
N LEU A 168 -6.47 -15.97 18.66
CA LEU A 168 -6.02 -15.30 19.86
C LEU A 168 -6.79 -15.92 21.01
N ASN A 169 -6.13 -16.75 21.80
CA ASN A 169 -6.67 -17.19 23.08
C ASN A 169 -6.68 -15.95 23.98
N VAL A 170 -7.82 -15.29 24.03
CA VAL A 170 -8.15 -14.22 24.97
C VAL A 170 -8.61 -14.84 26.27
#